data_d7288e9114d817979197a83f7240c20a
#
_entry.id   d7288e9114d817979197a83f7240c20a
#
_cell.length_a   1.000
_cell.length_b   1.000
_cell.length_c   1.000
_cell.angle_alpha   90.00
_cell.angle_beta   90.00
_cell.angle_gamma   90.00
#
_symmetry.space_group_name_H-M   'P 1'
#
loop_
_entity.id
_entity.type
_entity.pdbx_description
1 polymer ?
#
loop_
_entity_poly.entity_id
_entity_poly.type
_entity_poly.pdbx_seq_one_letter_code
_entity_poly.pdbx_strand_id
1 'polypeptide(L)'
;MCGQCLPLLLPKGKTMAHVAPASYSIPQKALHWLMALLILFNLIFSDAMEEVAEAYERGEVPSPDDLTFANIHAYVGIAVLCLGLVRLVIRFTRGAPPAPAEEPPVLAVAAKLAHGTFYALFFLIPLSGIGAYYFGNETAGFVHGGPLKSLMWLLIAVHILALLVHQFYWKTPVATRMTRG
;
A
#
# COMPACT_ATOMS: atom_id res chain seq x y z
N MET A 1 55.69 -39.86 -27.39
CA MET A 1 55.84 -38.40 -27.21
C MET A 1 54.54 -37.80 -26.83
N CYS A 2 54.50 -37.21 -25.71
CA CYS A 2 53.36 -36.91 -24.88
C CYS A 2 52.51 -35.80 -25.44
N GLY A 3 51.21 -36.03 -25.73
CA GLY A 3 50.22 -35.01 -26.00
C GLY A 3 49.61 -34.53 -24.69
N GLN A 4 49.87 -33.29 -24.30
CA GLN A 4 49.25 -32.65 -23.12
C GLN A 4 47.76 -32.40 -23.39
N CYS A 5 46.89 -33.13 -22.69
CA CYS A 5 45.48 -32.79 -22.61
C CYS A 5 45.33 -31.56 -21.70
N LEU A 6 45.02 -30.42 -22.32
CA LEU A 6 44.63 -29.20 -21.64
C LEU A 6 43.16 -29.37 -21.14
N PRO A 7 42.89 -29.24 -19.84
CA PRO A 7 41.51 -29.31 -19.34
C PRO A 7 40.71 -28.10 -19.80
N LEU A 8 39.63 -28.38 -20.51
CA LEU A 8 38.63 -27.38 -20.93
C LEU A 8 37.96 -26.81 -19.68
N LEU A 9 38.35 -25.60 -19.25
CA LEU A 9 37.71 -24.87 -18.19
C LEU A 9 36.32 -24.40 -18.72
N LEU A 10 35.29 -25.16 -18.41
CA LEU A 10 33.92 -24.73 -18.60
C LEU A 10 33.68 -23.44 -17.79
N PRO A 11 33.11 -22.37 -18.36
CA PRO A 11 32.81 -21.17 -17.61
C PRO A 11 31.79 -21.51 -16.54
N LYS A 12 32.13 -21.25 -15.26
CA LYS A 12 31.20 -21.33 -14.12
C LYS A 12 29.91 -20.56 -14.50
N GLY A 13 28.78 -21.25 -14.39
CA GLY A 13 27.46 -20.71 -14.72
C GLY A 13 27.26 -19.30 -14.14
N LYS A 14 27.06 -18.34 -15.01
CA LYS A 14 26.58 -16.99 -14.63
C LYS A 14 25.26 -17.17 -13.92
N THR A 15 25.24 -17.02 -12.61
CA THR A 15 24.01 -16.74 -11.86
C THR A 15 23.33 -15.57 -12.57
N MET A 16 22.15 -15.80 -13.11
CA MET A 16 21.37 -14.74 -13.73
C MET A 16 21.07 -13.70 -12.66
N ALA A 17 21.84 -12.62 -12.64
CA ALA A 17 21.57 -11.48 -11.81
C ALA A 17 20.16 -10.99 -12.18
N HIS A 18 19.23 -11.02 -11.21
CA HIS A 18 17.87 -10.55 -11.40
C HIS A 18 17.93 -9.04 -11.68
N VAL A 19 17.87 -8.64 -12.95
CA VAL A 19 17.92 -7.24 -13.34
C VAL A 19 16.64 -6.58 -12.80
N ALA A 20 16.81 -5.59 -11.94
CA ALA A 20 15.69 -4.86 -11.38
C ALA A 20 14.89 -4.16 -12.51
N PRO A 21 13.54 -4.20 -12.47
CA PRO A 21 12.72 -3.60 -13.51
C PRO A 21 12.89 -2.08 -13.57
N ALA A 22 12.92 -1.51 -14.77
CA ALA A 22 13.02 -0.05 -14.96
C ALA A 22 11.73 0.69 -14.56
N SER A 23 10.58 0.02 -14.62
CA SER A 23 9.25 0.55 -14.34
C SER A 23 8.36 -0.50 -13.67
N TYR A 24 7.27 -0.06 -13.05
CA TYR A 24 6.26 -0.97 -12.51
C TYR A 24 5.46 -1.66 -13.62
N SER A 25 5.08 -2.90 -13.41
CA SER A 25 4.23 -3.64 -14.33
C SER A 25 2.79 -3.11 -14.34
N ILE A 26 2.05 -3.34 -15.42
CA ILE A 26 0.64 -2.90 -15.55
C ILE A 26 -0.22 -3.35 -14.34
N PRO A 27 -0.15 -4.62 -13.86
CA PRO A 27 -0.91 -5.01 -12.66
C PRO A 27 -0.52 -4.23 -11.41
N GLN A 28 0.77 -3.89 -11.21
CA GLN A 28 1.20 -3.10 -10.07
C GLN A 28 0.64 -1.67 -10.11
N LYS A 29 0.60 -1.05 -11.29
CA LYS A 29 0.02 0.28 -11.50
C LYS A 29 -1.49 0.26 -11.28
N ALA A 30 -2.20 -0.70 -11.90
CA ALA A 30 -3.64 -0.84 -11.77
C ALA A 30 -4.06 -1.03 -10.30
N LEU A 31 -3.39 -1.95 -9.58
CA LEU A 31 -3.64 -2.17 -8.15
C LEU A 31 -3.32 -0.93 -7.30
N HIS A 32 -2.27 -0.20 -7.63
CA HIS A 32 -1.94 1.03 -6.89
C HIS A 32 -3.08 2.05 -6.99
N TRP A 33 -3.51 2.36 -8.20
CA TRP A 33 -4.54 3.38 -8.42
C TRP A 33 -5.91 2.94 -7.91
N LEU A 34 -6.27 1.67 -8.12
CA LEU A 34 -7.51 1.12 -7.57
C LEU A 34 -7.53 1.22 -6.03
N MET A 35 -6.46 0.77 -5.37
CA MET A 35 -6.37 0.85 -3.91
C MET A 35 -6.33 2.29 -3.42
N ALA A 36 -5.65 3.20 -4.12
CA ALA A 36 -5.63 4.61 -3.76
C ALA A 36 -7.05 5.21 -3.77
N LEU A 37 -7.84 4.91 -4.80
CA LEU A 37 -9.24 5.36 -4.90
C LEU A 37 -10.11 4.77 -3.79
N LEU A 38 -10.01 3.45 -3.52
CA LEU A 38 -10.81 2.79 -2.48
C LEU A 38 -10.44 3.30 -1.08
N ILE A 39 -9.15 3.50 -0.80
CA ILE A 39 -8.68 4.03 0.48
C ILE A 39 -9.15 5.46 0.68
N LEU A 40 -8.99 6.34 -0.33
CA LEU A 40 -9.47 7.71 -0.26
C LEU A 40 -10.98 7.78 -0.10
N PHE A 41 -11.72 6.92 -0.80
CA PHE A 41 -13.17 6.80 -0.62
C PHE A 41 -13.51 6.51 0.85
N ASN A 42 -12.95 5.48 1.45
CA ASN A 42 -13.22 5.13 2.85
C ASN A 42 -12.75 6.19 3.86
N LEU A 43 -11.65 6.91 3.57
CA LEU A 43 -11.16 7.98 4.44
C LEU A 43 -12.04 9.23 4.40
N ILE A 44 -12.64 9.54 3.25
CA ILE A 44 -13.48 10.73 3.04
C ILE A 44 -14.92 10.46 3.45
N PHE A 45 -15.46 9.29 3.12
CA PHE A 45 -16.85 8.91 3.37
C PHE A 45 -16.98 7.97 4.57
N SER A 46 -16.53 8.42 5.75
CA SER A 46 -16.59 7.64 6.99
C SER A 46 -17.67 8.08 7.97
N ASP A 47 -18.37 9.18 7.69
CA ASP A 47 -19.30 9.82 8.63
C ASP A 47 -20.45 8.89 9.02
N ALA A 48 -20.98 8.11 8.07
CA ALA A 48 -22.04 7.14 8.36
C ALA A 48 -21.64 6.08 9.39
N MET A 49 -20.34 5.80 9.56
CA MET A 49 -19.84 4.89 10.59
C MET A 49 -20.01 5.52 11.99
N GLU A 50 -19.79 6.82 12.13
CA GLU A 50 -19.96 7.57 13.37
C GLU A 50 -21.45 7.66 13.71
N GLU A 51 -22.31 8.01 12.75
CA GLU A 51 -23.76 8.09 12.94
C GLU A 51 -24.37 6.73 13.38
N VAL A 52 -23.93 5.62 12.77
CA VAL A 52 -24.38 4.29 13.17
C VAL A 52 -23.91 3.93 14.58
N ALA A 53 -22.66 4.24 14.94
CA ALA A 53 -22.13 3.98 16.27
C ALA A 53 -22.86 4.78 17.33
N GLU A 54 -23.07 6.09 17.11
CA GLU A 54 -23.79 6.98 18.01
C GLU A 54 -25.27 6.56 18.20
N ALA A 55 -25.94 6.13 17.12
CA ALA A 55 -27.31 5.64 17.22
C ALA A 55 -27.39 4.44 18.16
N TYR A 56 -26.48 3.46 18.01
CA TYR A 56 -26.43 2.32 18.92
C TYR A 56 -26.08 2.69 20.36
N GLU A 57 -25.18 3.64 20.59
CA GLU A 57 -24.86 4.15 21.95
C GLU A 57 -26.10 4.82 22.62
N ARG A 58 -26.94 5.51 21.83
CA ARG A 58 -28.20 6.11 22.31
C ARG A 58 -29.34 5.09 22.47
N GLY A 59 -29.12 3.81 22.10
CA GLY A 59 -30.16 2.79 22.08
C GLY A 59 -31.19 3.00 20.97
N GLU A 60 -30.83 3.72 19.91
CA GLU A 60 -31.67 4.03 18.76
C GLU A 60 -31.37 3.06 17.60
N VAL A 61 -32.30 2.99 16.64
CA VAL A 61 -32.09 2.25 15.39
C VAL A 61 -31.49 3.22 14.37
N PRO A 62 -30.29 2.92 13.82
CA PRO A 62 -29.69 3.75 12.79
C PRO A 62 -30.58 3.90 11.55
N SER A 63 -30.44 4.98 10.82
CA SER A 63 -31.19 5.17 9.57
C SER A 63 -30.80 4.10 8.52
N PRO A 64 -31.73 3.71 7.62
CA PRO A 64 -31.40 2.76 6.53
C PRO A 64 -30.29 3.25 5.61
N ASP A 65 -30.17 4.57 5.41
CA ASP A 65 -29.14 5.16 4.58
C ASP A 65 -27.77 5.06 5.27
N ASP A 66 -27.67 5.39 6.57
CA ASP A 66 -26.43 5.28 7.33
C ASP A 66 -25.95 3.82 7.41
N LEU A 67 -26.87 2.88 7.64
CA LEU A 67 -26.54 1.45 7.61
C LEU A 67 -26.02 1.02 6.24
N THR A 68 -26.57 1.55 5.15
CA THR A 68 -26.11 1.23 3.79
C THR A 68 -24.70 1.75 3.56
N PHE A 69 -24.43 3.02 3.89
CA PHE A 69 -23.09 3.58 3.73
C PHE A 69 -22.07 2.96 4.67
N ALA A 70 -22.44 2.62 5.89
CA ALA A 70 -21.56 1.88 6.82
C ALA A 70 -21.20 0.48 6.27
N ASN A 71 -22.17 -0.24 5.70
CA ASN A 71 -21.89 -1.51 5.03
C ASN A 71 -20.99 -1.35 3.81
N ILE A 72 -21.17 -0.31 2.99
CA ILE A 72 -20.29 -0.01 1.85
C ILE A 72 -18.86 0.23 2.36
N HIS A 73 -18.68 1.04 3.41
CA HIS A 73 -17.38 1.26 4.03
C HIS A 73 -16.72 -0.05 4.47
N ALA A 74 -17.46 -0.92 5.14
CA ALA A 74 -16.96 -2.21 5.60
C ALA A 74 -16.53 -3.12 4.43
N TYR A 75 -17.36 -3.23 3.38
CA TYR A 75 -17.05 -4.05 2.21
C TYR A 75 -15.86 -3.49 1.41
N VAL A 76 -15.76 -2.17 1.25
CA VAL A 76 -14.59 -1.54 0.63
C VAL A 76 -13.33 -1.78 1.46
N GLY A 77 -13.43 -1.74 2.80
CA GLY A 77 -12.33 -2.09 3.69
C GLY A 77 -11.85 -3.54 3.50
N ILE A 78 -12.77 -4.49 3.40
CA ILE A 78 -12.45 -5.90 3.11
C ILE A 78 -11.81 -6.03 1.72
N ALA A 79 -12.32 -5.31 0.72
CA ALA A 79 -11.72 -5.30 -0.62
C ALA A 79 -10.28 -4.77 -0.60
N VAL A 80 -10.00 -3.69 0.17
CA VAL A 80 -8.64 -3.16 0.35
C VAL A 80 -7.72 -4.19 1.01
N LEU A 81 -8.20 -4.95 2.00
CA LEU A 81 -7.45 -6.04 2.63
C LEU A 81 -7.04 -7.12 1.61
N CYS A 82 -8.00 -7.61 0.81
CA CYS A 82 -7.74 -8.62 -0.21
C CYS A 82 -6.79 -8.10 -1.31
N LEU A 83 -7.02 -6.88 -1.80
CA LEU A 83 -6.16 -6.26 -2.81
C LEU A 83 -4.76 -5.96 -2.26
N GLY A 84 -4.64 -5.62 -0.98
CA GLY A 84 -3.39 -5.45 -0.27
C GLY A 84 -2.55 -6.74 -0.27
N LEU A 85 -3.18 -7.89 -0.03
CA LEU A 85 -2.53 -9.20 -0.11
C LEU A 85 -2.04 -9.48 -1.54
N VAL A 86 -2.90 -9.30 -2.55
CA VAL A 86 -2.53 -9.49 -3.96
C VAL A 86 -1.37 -8.57 -4.34
N ARG A 87 -1.42 -7.30 -3.91
CA ARG A 87 -0.35 -6.32 -4.16
C ARG A 87 0.97 -6.74 -3.50
N LEU A 88 0.91 -7.27 -2.29
CA LEU A 88 2.09 -7.76 -1.57
C LEU A 88 2.73 -8.96 -2.29
N VAL A 89 1.93 -9.93 -2.73
CA VAL A 89 2.39 -11.08 -3.52
C VAL A 89 3.06 -10.63 -4.82
N ILE A 90 2.42 -9.72 -5.57
CA ILE A 90 3.00 -9.20 -6.81
C ILE A 90 4.29 -8.41 -6.53
N ARG A 91 4.37 -7.70 -5.41
CA ARG A 91 5.57 -6.97 -4.99
C ARG A 91 6.75 -7.92 -4.76
N PHE A 92 6.53 -9.05 -4.10
CA PHE A 92 7.57 -10.05 -3.85
C PHE A 92 7.98 -10.83 -5.11
N THR A 93 7.03 -11.11 -5.99
CA THR A 93 7.31 -11.90 -7.21
C THR A 93 7.92 -11.09 -8.34
N ARG A 94 7.53 -9.82 -8.51
CA ARG A 94 7.98 -8.95 -9.61
C ARG A 94 9.00 -7.90 -9.20
N GLY A 95 9.21 -7.70 -7.90
CA GLY A 95 10.10 -6.67 -7.38
C GLY A 95 9.56 -5.26 -7.57
N ALA A 96 10.44 -4.28 -7.46
CA ALA A 96 10.17 -2.87 -7.75
C ALA A 96 11.40 -2.20 -8.37
N PRO A 97 11.18 -1.11 -9.13
CA PRO A 97 12.27 -0.27 -9.62
C PRO A 97 13.16 0.23 -8.48
N PRO A 98 14.47 0.36 -8.71
CA PRO A 98 15.38 0.93 -7.73
C PRO A 98 15.08 2.42 -7.48
N ALA A 99 15.50 2.92 -6.33
CA ALA A 99 15.47 4.35 -6.04
C ALA A 99 16.28 5.13 -7.11
N PRO A 100 15.88 6.37 -7.45
CA PRO A 100 16.69 7.22 -8.31
C PRO A 100 18.09 7.44 -7.75
N ALA A 101 19.11 7.56 -8.63
CA ALA A 101 20.50 7.77 -8.20
C ALA A 101 20.72 9.14 -7.53
N GLU A 102 19.85 10.09 -7.85
CA GLU A 102 19.85 11.46 -7.33
C GLU A 102 19.27 11.55 -5.90
N GLU A 103 18.58 10.51 -5.44
CA GLU A 103 17.94 10.49 -4.12
C GLU A 103 18.98 10.25 -3.02
N PRO A 104 19.05 11.11 -1.99
CA PRO A 104 19.93 10.90 -0.84
C PRO A 104 19.64 9.55 -0.14
N PRO A 105 20.67 8.79 0.28
CA PRO A 105 20.49 7.46 0.88
C PRO A 105 19.53 7.44 2.09
N VAL A 106 19.53 8.49 2.91
CA VAL A 106 18.63 8.63 4.07
C VAL A 106 17.17 8.68 3.62
N LEU A 107 16.85 9.40 2.53
CA LEU A 107 15.50 9.51 2.01
C LEU A 107 15.07 8.21 1.31
N ALA A 108 15.98 7.50 0.64
CA ALA A 108 15.70 6.17 0.10
C ALA A 108 15.35 5.16 1.21
N VAL A 109 15.97 5.25 2.40
CA VAL A 109 15.60 4.45 3.58
C VAL A 109 14.24 4.88 4.11
N ALA A 110 14.00 6.18 4.27
CA ALA A 110 12.71 6.73 4.70
C ALA A 110 11.56 6.30 3.77
N ALA A 111 11.78 6.33 2.45
CA ALA A 111 10.81 5.84 1.47
C ALA A 111 10.50 4.35 1.63
N LYS A 112 11.52 3.51 1.89
CA LYS A 112 11.31 2.07 2.18
C LYS A 112 10.49 1.86 3.44
N LEU A 113 10.77 2.61 4.51
CA LEU A 113 10.01 2.54 5.77
C LEU A 113 8.57 2.99 5.55
N ALA A 114 8.35 4.12 4.87
CA ALA A 114 7.00 4.61 4.57
C ALA A 114 6.19 3.60 3.76
N HIS A 115 6.76 2.99 2.73
CA HIS A 115 6.09 1.93 1.96
C HIS A 115 5.82 0.68 2.82
N GLY A 116 6.74 0.28 3.69
CA GLY A 116 6.53 -0.81 4.64
C GLY A 116 5.36 -0.53 5.58
N THR A 117 5.29 0.71 6.09
CA THR A 117 4.18 1.15 6.96
C THR A 117 2.84 1.18 6.20
N PHE A 118 2.80 1.62 4.93
CA PHE A 118 1.59 1.49 4.10
C PHE A 118 1.13 0.04 4.00
N TYR A 119 2.03 -0.90 3.73
CA TYR A 119 1.65 -2.32 3.69
C TYR A 119 1.11 -2.81 5.04
N ALA A 120 1.72 -2.43 6.16
CA ALA A 120 1.20 -2.76 7.48
C ALA A 120 -0.22 -2.19 7.69
N LEU A 121 -0.46 -0.94 7.30
CA LEU A 121 -1.76 -0.29 7.42
C LEU A 121 -2.84 -0.89 6.50
N PHE A 122 -2.48 -1.43 5.33
CA PHE A 122 -3.43 -2.15 4.46
C PHE A 122 -4.01 -3.40 5.11
N PHE A 123 -3.37 -3.92 6.16
CA PHE A 123 -3.87 -5.03 6.97
C PHE A 123 -4.45 -4.54 8.29
N LEU A 124 -3.73 -3.69 9.03
CA LEU A 124 -4.13 -3.28 10.38
C LEU A 124 -5.44 -2.48 10.38
N ILE A 125 -5.63 -1.56 9.42
CA ILE A 125 -6.85 -0.75 9.35
C ILE A 125 -8.07 -1.63 9.06
N PRO A 126 -8.13 -2.45 7.99
CA PRO A 126 -9.31 -3.26 7.75
C PRO A 126 -9.55 -4.32 8.84
N LEU A 127 -8.50 -4.94 9.39
CA LEU A 127 -8.65 -5.93 10.46
C LEU A 127 -9.22 -5.31 11.74
N SER A 128 -8.75 -4.11 12.13
CA SER A 128 -9.33 -3.40 13.27
C SER A 128 -10.77 -2.96 12.99
N GLY A 129 -11.09 -2.54 11.75
CA GLY A 129 -12.45 -2.22 11.34
C GLY A 129 -13.39 -3.43 11.40
N ILE A 130 -12.93 -4.61 10.95
CA ILE A 130 -13.68 -5.86 11.10
C ILE A 130 -13.91 -6.18 12.58
N GLY A 131 -12.88 -6.02 13.43
CA GLY A 131 -12.99 -6.22 14.88
C GLY A 131 -14.03 -5.30 15.52
N ALA A 132 -14.06 -4.05 15.11
CA ALA A 132 -15.03 -3.07 15.60
C ALA A 132 -16.45 -3.36 15.10
N TYR A 133 -16.61 -3.48 13.78
CA TYR A 133 -17.93 -3.50 13.15
C TYR A 133 -18.68 -4.82 13.36
N TYR A 134 -17.99 -5.97 13.20
CA TYR A 134 -18.64 -7.28 13.29
C TYR A 134 -18.55 -7.92 14.67
N PHE A 135 -17.59 -7.52 15.51
CA PHE A 135 -17.38 -8.12 16.82
C PHE A 135 -17.61 -7.16 18.00
N GLY A 136 -17.99 -5.90 17.71
CA GLY A 136 -18.27 -4.90 18.75
C GLY A 136 -17.06 -4.56 19.64
N ASN A 137 -15.83 -4.70 19.11
CA ASN A 137 -14.63 -4.45 19.90
C ASN A 137 -14.31 -2.96 19.94
N GLU A 138 -14.61 -2.30 21.06
CA GLU A 138 -14.39 -0.85 21.25
C GLU A 138 -12.94 -0.44 21.09
N THR A 139 -11.97 -1.23 21.59
CA THR A 139 -10.54 -0.95 21.44
C THR A 139 -10.13 -0.98 19.96
N ALA A 140 -10.64 -1.94 19.19
CA ALA A 140 -10.40 -2.03 17.77
C ALA A 140 -11.02 -0.82 17.04
N GLY A 141 -12.20 -0.37 17.44
CA GLY A 141 -12.85 0.83 16.92
C GLY A 141 -12.03 2.10 17.18
N PHE A 142 -11.60 2.29 18.41
CA PHE A 142 -10.73 3.41 18.78
C PHE A 142 -9.45 3.44 17.96
N VAL A 143 -8.77 2.29 17.85
CA VAL A 143 -7.51 2.20 17.09
C VAL A 143 -7.74 2.41 15.60
N HIS A 144 -8.83 1.90 15.04
CA HIS A 144 -9.21 2.07 13.63
C HIS A 144 -9.50 3.53 13.28
N GLY A 145 -10.44 4.15 13.96
CA GLY A 145 -10.90 5.52 13.68
C GLY A 145 -9.94 6.62 14.14
N GLY A 146 -9.09 6.34 15.14
CA GLY A 146 -8.13 7.28 15.70
C GLY A 146 -6.72 7.15 15.10
N PRO A 147 -5.79 6.48 15.81
CA PRO A 147 -4.37 6.52 15.45
C PRO A 147 -4.04 5.92 14.07
N LEU A 148 -4.69 4.82 13.65
CA LEU A 148 -4.39 4.22 12.35
C LEU A 148 -4.91 5.09 11.19
N LYS A 149 -6.12 5.64 11.29
CA LYS A 149 -6.69 6.61 10.31
C LYS A 149 -5.79 7.85 10.20
N SER A 150 -5.36 8.41 11.34
CA SER A 150 -4.49 9.59 11.38
C SER A 150 -3.12 9.32 10.76
N LEU A 151 -2.52 8.15 11.07
CA LEU A 151 -1.25 7.73 10.47
C LEU A 151 -1.37 7.53 8.96
N MET A 152 -2.49 6.97 8.47
CA MET A 152 -2.73 6.81 7.03
C MET A 152 -2.79 8.18 6.34
N TRP A 153 -3.52 9.16 6.89
CA TRP A 153 -3.57 10.52 6.34
C TRP A 153 -2.18 11.18 6.30
N LEU A 154 -1.41 11.06 7.38
CA LEU A 154 -0.04 11.58 7.43
C LEU A 154 0.84 10.96 6.36
N LEU A 155 0.80 9.63 6.20
CA LEU A 155 1.59 8.94 5.19
C LEU A 155 1.18 9.31 3.76
N ILE A 156 -0.12 9.47 3.48
CA ILE A 156 -0.60 9.95 2.18
C ILE A 156 -0.05 11.35 1.89
N ALA A 157 -0.13 12.26 2.85
CA ALA A 157 0.38 13.62 2.69
C ALA A 157 1.90 13.62 2.42
N VAL A 158 2.68 12.87 3.20
CA VAL A 158 4.13 12.73 3.01
C VAL A 158 4.45 12.06 1.66
N HIS A 159 3.68 11.06 1.25
CA HIS A 159 3.86 10.37 -0.03
C HIS A 159 3.63 11.33 -1.23
N ILE A 160 2.56 12.11 -1.18
CA ILE A 160 2.27 13.12 -2.22
C ILE A 160 3.35 14.20 -2.23
N LEU A 161 3.77 14.70 -1.06
CA LEU A 161 4.83 15.68 -0.96
C LEU A 161 6.16 15.16 -1.54
N ALA A 162 6.55 13.93 -1.20
CA ALA A 162 7.73 13.29 -1.76
C ALA A 162 7.64 13.20 -3.30
N LEU A 163 6.47 12.82 -3.84
CA LEU A 163 6.24 12.79 -5.28
C LEU A 163 6.42 14.16 -5.93
N LEU A 164 5.92 15.24 -5.31
CA LEU A 164 6.09 16.61 -5.79
C LEU A 164 7.56 17.04 -5.76
N VAL A 165 8.30 16.69 -4.69
CA VAL A 165 9.75 16.95 -4.60
C VAL A 165 10.50 16.22 -5.73
N HIS A 166 10.19 14.95 -5.97
CA HIS A 166 10.79 14.21 -7.08
C HIS A 166 10.44 14.84 -8.45
N GLN A 167 9.20 15.29 -8.62
CA GLN A 167 8.74 15.85 -9.89
C GLN A 167 9.33 17.24 -10.20
N PHE A 168 9.37 18.14 -9.20
CA PHE A 168 9.68 19.55 -9.43
C PHE A 168 11.10 19.94 -9.00
N TYR A 169 11.63 19.36 -7.92
CA TYR A 169 12.94 19.70 -7.39
C TYR A 169 14.04 18.82 -7.99
N TRP A 170 13.94 17.49 -7.85
CA TRP A 170 14.94 16.57 -8.39
C TRP A 170 14.72 16.21 -9.86
N LYS A 171 13.54 16.50 -10.41
CA LYS A 171 13.16 16.21 -11.81
C LYS A 171 13.39 14.75 -12.20
N THR A 172 13.16 13.84 -11.29
CA THR A 172 13.30 12.38 -11.49
C THR A 172 11.99 11.75 -11.99
N PRO A 173 12.04 10.68 -12.80
CA PRO A 173 10.85 10.10 -13.43
C PRO A 173 10.04 9.19 -12.51
N VAL A 174 9.99 9.44 -11.16
CA VAL A 174 9.30 8.58 -10.21
C VAL A 174 7.80 8.49 -10.51
N ALA A 175 7.16 9.63 -10.79
CA ALA A 175 5.75 9.67 -11.15
C ALA A 175 5.45 8.91 -12.45
N THR A 176 6.29 9.05 -13.47
CA THR A 176 6.11 8.40 -14.77
C THR A 176 6.26 6.88 -14.69
N ARG A 177 7.10 6.35 -13.78
CA ARG A 177 7.23 4.91 -13.54
C ARG A 177 5.92 4.27 -13.05
N MET A 178 5.04 5.05 -12.39
CA MET A 178 3.74 4.58 -11.87
C MET A 178 2.57 4.93 -12.80
N THR A 179 2.75 5.83 -13.78
CA THR A 179 1.69 6.23 -14.71
C THR A 179 1.89 5.68 -16.12
N ARG A 180 3.01 6.01 -16.79
CA ARG A 180 3.24 5.76 -18.22
C ARG A 180 4.39 4.78 -18.51
N GLY A 181 5.36 4.63 -17.61
CA GLY A 181 6.58 3.86 -17.81
C GLY A 181 6.39 2.36 -17.99
#